data_cfee0566dc28c21731414b2e62ad8ac1
#
_entry.id   cfee0566dc28c21731414b2e62ad8ac1
#
_cell.length_a   1.000
_cell.length_b   1.000
_cell.length_c   1.000
_cell.angle_alpha   90.00
_cell.angle_beta   90.00
_cell.angle_gamma   90.00
#
_symmetry.space_group_name_H-M   'P 1'
#
loop_
_entity.id
_entity.type
_entity.pdbx_description
1 polymer ?
#
loop_
_entity_poly.entity_id
_entity_poly.type
_entity_poly.pdbx_seq_one_letter_code
_entity_poly.pdbx_strand_id
1 'polypeptide(L)'
;MNQHVNPFHYLIIIVGAGLLFFPFLGSVNLFDWDEINFAESAREMLITGDYASVQINFQPFWEKPPLFIWMQALSMKVFGVNAFAARFPNAIFGMLTLCLIYKKGRTYFKGHLAHWWVLCYLGAFTPHLYFKTGLIDPVFNFFIFLGILQFYEALRNHSTAYNANRHFLLAGIYTGIAILCKGPVALLVSILVLFAMVFAKRMVWFFTLGNLFIYLFACALVSSIWFLPETLKNGPYFIIEFIRYQAGLFSQNVAGHQQPFYYHTLVLLIGCFPVSVIALAAWKKNEFYTYPENVFRTTMQCLFWVVLILFSIVKTKIVHYSSLCWLPLTFMGAYSIESINQGVFRFRWKPKLALVLIGFTIATGLTLFPLLMVFKPEMVSGLIHDEFSRQNFMADAGWQLTDAIPGL
;
A
#
# COMPACT_ATOMS: atom_id res chain seq x y z
N MET A 1 4.61 -24.38 -16.94
CA MET A 1 4.14 -25.44 -16.04
C MET A 1 3.39 -24.78 -14.90
N ASN A 2 2.07 -24.87 -14.90
CA ASN A 2 1.28 -24.43 -13.75
C ASN A 2 1.53 -25.40 -12.60
N GLN A 3 2.31 -25.01 -11.58
CA GLN A 3 2.33 -25.76 -10.35
C GLN A 3 0.92 -25.68 -9.76
N HIS A 4 0.25 -26.81 -9.59
CA HIS A 4 -1.03 -26.86 -8.90
C HIS A 4 -0.86 -26.22 -7.54
N VAL A 5 -1.53 -25.10 -7.34
CA VAL A 5 -1.49 -24.41 -6.05
C VAL A 5 -2.43 -25.21 -5.12
N ASN A 6 -1.86 -25.84 -4.11
CA ASN A 6 -2.64 -26.64 -3.17
C ASN A 6 -3.60 -25.71 -2.39
N PRO A 7 -4.92 -25.96 -2.43
CA PRO A 7 -5.92 -25.16 -1.74
C PRO A 7 -5.69 -25.07 -0.22
N PHE A 8 -5.04 -26.05 0.36
CA PHE A 8 -4.67 -26.09 1.78
C PHE A 8 -3.76 -24.91 2.18
N HIS A 9 -2.82 -24.49 1.32
CA HIS A 9 -1.98 -23.33 1.60
C HIS A 9 -2.80 -22.03 1.65
N TYR A 10 -3.81 -21.88 0.78
CA TYR A 10 -4.71 -20.72 0.89
C TYR A 10 -5.49 -20.73 2.19
N LEU A 11 -5.98 -21.88 2.62
CA LEU A 11 -6.67 -22.00 3.89
C LEU A 11 -5.76 -21.56 5.05
N ILE A 12 -4.51 -22.01 5.09
CA ILE A 12 -3.53 -21.60 6.11
C ILE A 12 -3.31 -20.07 6.07
N ILE A 13 -3.16 -19.49 4.87
CA ILE A 13 -2.94 -18.05 4.71
C ILE A 13 -4.17 -17.28 5.19
N ILE A 14 -5.38 -17.70 4.79
CA ILE A 14 -6.63 -17.02 5.17
C ILE A 14 -6.86 -17.11 6.68
N VAL A 15 -6.72 -18.30 7.26
CA VAL A 15 -6.89 -18.50 8.71
C VAL A 15 -5.82 -17.73 9.49
N GLY A 16 -4.55 -17.86 9.10
CA GLY A 16 -3.45 -17.15 9.76
C GLY A 16 -3.60 -15.63 9.66
N ALA A 17 -3.94 -15.11 8.48
CA ALA A 17 -4.20 -13.69 8.28
C ALA A 17 -5.43 -13.22 9.08
N GLY A 18 -6.49 -14.02 9.12
CA GLY A 18 -7.68 -13.73 9.92
C GLY A 18 -7.34 -13.61 11.41
N LEU A 19 -6.56 -14.56 11.94
CA LEU A 19 -6.12 -14.56 13.34
C LEU A 19 -5.20 -13.37 13.67
N LEU A 20 -4.52 -12.78 12.67
CA LEU A 20 -3.64 -11.62 12.87
C LEU A 20 -4.36 -10.28 12.68
N PHE A 21 -5.28 -10.18 11.74
CA PHE A 21 -5.88 -8.88 11.38
C PHE A 21 -7.19 -8.58 12.12
N PHE A 22 -8.03 -9.57 12.42
CA PHE A 22 -9.31 -9.30 13.08
C PHE A 22 -9.25 -9.08 14.60
N PRO A 23 -8.39 -9.77 15.39
CA PRO A 23 -8.36 -9.53 16.83
C PRO A 23 -8.05 -8.06 17.14
N PHE A 24 -8.78 -7.51 18.10
CA PHE A 24 -8.65 -6.12 18.57
C PHE A 24 -8.85 -5.03 17.50
N LEU A 25 -9.48 -5.35 16.36
CA LEU A 25 -9.67 -4.41 15.26
C LEU A 25 -10.50 -3.17 15.65
N GLY A 26 -11.46 -3.35 16.57
CA GLY A 26 -12.32 -2.29 17.10
C GLY A 26 -12.00 -1.86 18.53
N SER A 27 -10.92 -2.36 19.15
CA SER A 27 -10.62 -2.09 20.57
C SER A 27 -10.04 -0.70 20.83
N VAL A 28 -9.45 -0.08 19.81
CA VAL A 28 -8.86 1.25 19.85
C VAL A 28 -9.75 2.19 19.03
N ASN A 29 -10.02 3.40 19.55
CA ASN A 29 -10.73 4.44 18.82
C ASN A 29 -10.00 4.78 17.50
N LEU A 30 -10.73 5.33 16.53
CA LEU A 30 -10.13 5.86 15.31
C LEU A 30 -9.18 7.01 15.69
N PHE A 31 -7.94 6.99 15.21
CA PHE A 31 -6.90 7.89 15.72
C PHE A 31 -6.21 8.70 14.60
N ASP A 32 -6.30 8.25 13.35
CA ASP A 32 -5.73 8.95 12.21
C ASP A 32 -6.75 9.90 11.60
N TRP A 33 -6.31 11.10 11.16
CA TRP A 33 -7.18 12.10 10.55
C TRP A 33 -7.96 11.56 9.34
N ASP A 34 -7.27 10.87 8.44
CA ASP A 34 -7.89 10.27 7.26
C ASP A 34 -8.85 9.13 7.66
N GLU A 35 -8.48 8.32 8.66
CA GLU A 35 -9.33 7.22 9.17
C GLU A 35 -10.67 7.73 9.70
N ILE A 36 -10.63 8.80 10.51
CA ILE A 36 -11.82 9.45 11.09
C ILE A 36 -12.70 10.02 9.99
N ASN A 37 -12.12 10.78 9.06
CA ASN A 37 -12.85 11.42 7.96
C ASN A 37 -13.53 10.41 7.03
N PHE A 38 -12.87 9.30 6.69
CA PHE A 38 -13.48 8.27 5.85
C PHE A 38 -14.61 7.54 6.57
N ALA A 39 -14.43 7.23 7.85
CA ALA A 39 -15.46 6.59 8.66
C ALA A 39 -16.68 7.52 8.85
N GLU A 40 -16.44 8.82 9.07
CA GLU A 40 -17.51 9.82 9.17
C GLU A 40 -18.25 9.98 7.84
N SER A 41 -17.54 10.09 6.72
CA SER A 41 -18.18 10.12 5.39
C SER A 41 -19.04 8.88 5.15
N ALA A 42 -18.57 7.69 5.54
CA ALA A 42 -19.35 6.45 5.43
C ALA A 42 -20.61 6.47 6.31
N ARG A 43 -20.51 6.98 7.55
CA ARG A 43 -21.64 7.16 8.46
C ARG A 43 -22.68 8.14 7.90
N GLU A 44 -22.24 9.26 7.36
CA GLU A 44 -23.14 10.25 6.76
C GLU A 44 -23.85 9.72 5.51
N MET A 45 -23.18 8.91 4.66
CA MET A 45 -23.83 8.21 3.56
C MET A 45 -24.98 7.32 4.02
N LEU A 46 -24.82 6.63 5.18
CA LEU A 46 -25.88 5.79 5.74
C LEU A 46 -27.05 6.62 6.30
N ILE A 47 -26.79 7.79 6.86
CA ILE A 47 -27.82 8.68 7.43
C ILE A 47 -28.60 9.36 6.30
N THR A 48 -27.92 9.90 5.31
CA THR A 48 -28.53 10.69 4.21
C THR A 48 -29.14 9.82 3.12
N GLY A 49 -28.67 8.58 2.97
CA GLY A 49 -28.99 7.72 1.84
C GLY A 49 -28.33 8.17 0.51
N ASP A 50 -27.51 9.21 0.54
CA ASP A 50 -26.77 9.71 -0.64
C ASP A 50 -25.39 9.07 -0.71
N TYR A 51 -25.26 8.00 -1.47
CA TYR A 51 -24.00 7.31 -1.69
C TYR A 51 -23.14 7.91 -2.81
N ALA A 52 -23.67 8.86 -3.57
CA ALA A 52 -22.89 9.53 -4.62
C ALA A 52 -22.01 10.63 -4.05
N SER A 53 -22.51 11.41 -3.11
CA SER A 53 -21.80 12.56 -2.54
C SER A 53 -20.97 12.16 -1.32
N VAL A 54 -19.67 12.43 -1.39
CA VAL A 54 -18.78 12.33 -0.22
C VAL A 54 -18.91 13.60 0.60
N GLN A 55 -19.24 13.43 1.90
CA GLN A 55 -19.52 14.55 2.81
C GLN A 55 -18.80 14.35 4.14
N ILE A 56 -18.52 15.46 4.83
CA ILE A 56 -18.13 15.52 6.24
C ILE A 56 -18.86 16.69 6.88
N ASN A 57 -19.52 16.48 8.02
CA ASN A 57 -20.43 17.43 8.64
C ASN A 57 -21.55 17.86 7.68
N PHE A 58 -22.03 16.92 6.84
CA PHE A 58 -23.05 17.13 5.82
C PHE A 58 -22.68 18.22 4.79
N GLN A 59 -21.37 18.51 4.63
CA GLN A 59 -20.85 19.41 3.63
C GLN A 59 -19.99 18.63 2.61
N PRO A 60 -19.97 19.03 1.32
CA PRO A 60 -19.18 18.35 0.31
C PRO A 60 -17.71 18.21 0.70
N PHE A 61 -17.16 17.00 0.60
CA PHE A 61 -15.76 16.69 0.84
C PHE A 61 -15.13 16.06 -0.41
N TRP A 62 -14.72 16.91 -1.35
CA TRP A 62 -14.22 16.50 -2.67
C TRP A 62 -12.71 16.20 -2.69
N GLU A 63 -12.15 15.76 -1.57
CA GLU A 63 -10.73 15.42 -1.51
C GLU A 63 -10.43 14.01 -1.99
N LYS A 64 -11.36 13.10 -1.75
CA LYS A 64 -11.18 11.67 -2.03
C LYS A 64 -12.39 11.08 -2.75
N PRO A 65 -12.18 10.20 -3.75
CA PRO A 65 -13.26 9.42 -4.36
C PRO A 65 -13.83 8.37 -3.40
N PRO A 66 -15.05 7.87 -3.64
CA PRO A 66 -15.84 7.18 -2.61
C PRO A 66 -15.60 5.68 -2.45
N LEU A 67 -14.82 5.01 -3.28
CA LEU A 67 -14.78 3.53 -3.31
C LEU A 67 -14.51 2.91 -1.95
N PHE A 68 -13.51 3.42 -1.23
CA PHE A 68 -13.19 2.91 0.12
C PHE A 68 -14.29 3.26 1.12
N ILE A 69 -14.85 4.46 1.03
CA ILE A 69 -15.97 4.93 1.87
C ILE A 69 -17.20 4.05 1.64
N TRP A 70 -17.51 3.67 0.39
CA TRP A 70 -18.57 2.69 0.10
C TRP A 70 -18.34 1.34 0.76
N MET A 71 -17.09 0.85 0.78
CA MET A 71 -16.76 -0.40 1.47
C MET A 71 -16.97 -0.27 2.98
N GLN A 72 -16.60 0.86 3.56
CA GLN A 72 -16.86 1.16 4.98
C GLN A 72 -18.36 1.28 5.27
N ALA A 73 -19.13 1.99 4.43
CA ALA A 73 -20.58 2.12 4.57
C ALA A 73 -21.28 0.75 4.51
N LEU A 74 -20.87 -0.12 3.56
CA LEU A 74 -21.37 -1.49 3.49
C LEU A 74 -21.04 -2.28 4.76
N SER A 75 -19.81 -2.17 5.25
CA SER A 75 -19.38 -2.81 6.49
C SER A 75 -20.17 -2.30 7.70
N MET A 76 -20.35 -0.99 7.81
CA MET A 76 -21.15 -0.38 8.88
C MET A 76 -22.63 -0.76 8.82
N LYS A 77 -23.18 -0.99 7.63
CA LYS A 77 -24.55 -1.49 7.47
C LYS A 77 -24.71 -2.90 8.02
N VAL A 78 -23.66 -3.73 8.00
CA VAL A 78 -23.66 -5.10 8.50
C VAL A 78 -23.32 -5.18 9.99
N PHE A 79 -22.30 -4.47 10.43
CA PHE A 79 -21.73 -4.58 11.78
C PHE A 79 -22.09 -3.40 12.70
N GLY A 80 -22.89 -2.45 12.22
CA GLY A 80 -23.16 -1.19 12.92
C GLY A 80 -22.03 -0.17 12.75
N VAL A 81 -22.31 1.09 13.12
CA VAL A 81 -21.37 2.21 13.05
C VAL A 81 -20.40 2.13 14.22
N ASN A 82 -19.20 1.62 14.00
CA ASN A 82 -18.15 1.46 15.01
C ASN A 82 -16.76 1.33 14.35
N ALA A 83 -15.70 1.39 15.17
CA ALA A 83 -14.32 1.32 14.71
C ALA A 83 -13.98 -0.02 14.03
N PHE A 84 -14.57 -1.14 14.49
CA PHE A 84 -14.40 -2.44 13.83
C PHE A 84 -14.90 -2.40 12.38
N ALA A 85 -16.13 -1.90 12.19
CA ALA A 85 -16.74 -1.82 10.87
C ALA A 85 -15.95 -0.90 9.91
N ALA A 86 -15.42 0.21 10.42
CA ALA A 86 -14.58 1.12 9.63
C ALA A 86 -13.28 0.48 9.13
N ARG A 87 -12.69 -0.44 9.90
CA ARG A 87 -11.42 -1.11 9.61
C ARG A 87 -11.57 -2.46 8.89
N PHE A 88 -12.73 -3.08 8.99
CA PHE A 88 -13.01 -4.40 8.45
C PHE A 88 -12.65 -4.57 6.96
N PRO A 89 -12.92 -3.61 6.05
CA PRO A 89 -12.51 -3.72 4.66
C PRO A 89 -11.01 -3.93 4.50
N ASN A 90 -10.17 -3.22 5.25
CA ASN A 90 -8.71 -3.37 5.16
C ASN A 90 -8.21 -4.71 5.67
N ALA A 91 -8.80 -5.28 6.71
CA ALA A 91 -8.48 -6.63 7.17
C ALA A 91 -8.76 -7.68 6.07
N ILE A 92 -9.88 -7.55 5.36
CA ILE A 92 -10.19 -8.39 4.19
C ILE A 92 -9.15 -8.18 3.07
N PHE A 93 -8.82 -6.94 2.72
CA PHE A 93 -7.81 -6.67 1.70
C PHE A 93 -6.40 -7.14 2.11
N GLY A 94 -6.10 -7.21 3.39
CA GLY A 94 -4.90 -7.84 3.92
C GLY A 94 -4.85 -9.33 3.55
N MET A 95 -5.93 -10.07 3.81
CA MET A 95 -6.03 -11.50 3.42
C MET A 95 -5.93 -11.67 1.90
N LEU A 96 -6.65 -10.85 1.13
CA LEU A 96 -6.61 -10.89 -0.34
C LEU A 96 -5.21 -10.60 -0.88
N THR A 97 -4.50 -9.64 -0.29
CA THR A 97 -3.12 -9.30 -0.67
C THR A 97 -2.18 -10.48 -0.43
N LEU A 98 -2.26 -11.14 0.72
CA LEU A 98 -1.44 -12.30 1.02
C LEU A 98 -1.73 -13.49 0.08
N CYS A 99 -3.01 -13.74 -0.21
CA CYS A 99 -3.40 -14.74 -1.20
C CYS A 99 -2.89 -14.39 -2.61
N LEU A 100 -2.95 -13.10 -3.00
CA LEU A 100 -2.46 -12.63 -4.30
C LEU A 100 -0.95 -12.83 -4.44
N ILE A 101 -0.15 -12.36 -3.46
CA ILE A 101 1.31 -12.49 -3.52
C ILE A 101 1.74 -13.95 -3.46
N TYR A 102 1.06 -14.80 -2.69
CA TYR A 102 1.28 -16.24 -2.70
C TYR A 102 1.01 -16.85 -4.07
N LYS A 103 -0.18 -16.56 -4.66
CA LYS A 103 -0.55 -17.04 -6.00
C LYS A 103 0.49 -16.63 -7.04
N LYS A 104 0.90 -15.36 -7.06
CA LYS A 104 1.84 -14.83 -8.06
C LYS A 104 3.26 -15.36 -7.82
N GLY A 105 3.70 -15.49 -6.58
CA GLY A 105 4.96 -16.14 -6.24
C GLY A 105 5.01 -17.60 -6.73
N ARG A 106 3.96 -18.39 -6.51
CA ARG A 106 3.85 -19.79 -7.01
C ARG A 106 3.75 -19.88 -8.53
N THR A 107 3.11 -18.91 -9.17
CA THR A 107 2.95 -18.92 -10.64
C THR A 107 4.25 -18.57 -11.36
N TYR A 108 5.03 -17.65 -10.80
CA TYR A 108 6.20 -17.10 -11.50
C TYR A 108 7.52 -17.70 -11.05
N PHE A 109 7.60 -18.27 -9.84
CA PHE A 109 8.84 -18.77 -9.26
C PHE A 109 8.70 -20.22 -8.78
N LYS A 110 9.82 -20.93 -8.84
CA LYS A 110 9.97 -22.26 -8.24
C LYS A 110 10.40 -22.12 -6.78
N GLY A 111 10.45 -23.25 -6.05
CA GLY A 111 10.91 -23.29 -4.69
C GLY A 111 9.95 -22.68 -3.68
N HIS A 112 10.51 -22.04 -2.65
CA HIS A 112 9.78 -21.50 -1.50
C HIS A 112 9.57 -19.98 -1.55
N LEU A 113 9.93 -19.30 -2.65
CA LEU A 113 9.85 -17.83 -2.76
C LEU A 113 8.45 -17.29 -2.41
N ALA A 114 7.37 -17.98 -2.84
CA ALA A 114 6.01 -17.56 -2.53
C ALA A 114 5.72 -17.54 -1.01
N HIS A 115 6.22 -18.53 -0.28
CA HIS A 115 6.07 -18.61 1.18
C HIS A 115 6.90 -17.50 1.86
N TRP A 116 8.16 -17.31 1.41
CA TRP A 116 8.99 -16.22 1.91
C TRP A 116 8.37 -14.86 1.65
N TRP A 117 7.71 -14.64 0.49
CA TRP A 117 7.06 -13.37 0.21
C TRP A 117 5.91 -13.08 1.17
N VAL A 118 5.05 -14.08 1.43
CA VAL A 118 3.98 -13.96 2.44
C VAL A 118 4.55 -13.67 3.82
N LEU A 119 5.59 -14.41 4.24
CA LEU A 119 6.22 -14.21 5.55
C LEU A 119 6.91 -12.85 5.67
N CYS A 120 7.62 -12.40 4.63
CA CYS A 120 8.23 -11.08 4.59
C CYS A 120 7.19 -9.96 4.68
N TYR A 121 6.03 -10.14 4.04
CA TYR A 121 4.96 -9.16 4.07
C TYR A 121 4.27 -9.09 5.44
N LEU A 122 3.98 -10.24 6.03
CA LEU A 122 3.39 -10.36 7.37
C LEU A 122 4.33 -9.87 8.48
N GLY A 123 5.62 -10.16 8.35
CA GLY A 123 6.63 -9.80 9.34
C GLY A 123 7.10 -8.34 9.24
N ALA A 124 6.62 -7.57 8.26
CA ALA A 124 6.90 -6.15 8.15
C ALA A 124 5.87 -5.35 8.97
N PHE A 125 6.35 -4.45 9.84
CA PHE A 125 5.51 -3.74 10.81
C PHE A 125 4.44 -2.87 10.14
N THR A 126 4.83 -1.96 9.24
CA THR A 126 3.87 -1.03 8.63
C THR A 126 2.82 -1.71 7.76
N PRO A 127 3.12 -2.68 6.87
CA PRO A 127 2.09 -3.43 6.15
C PRO A 127 1.06 -4.08 7.07
N HIS A 128 1.53 -4.71 8.17
CA HIS A 128 0.66 -5.36 9.14
C HIS A 128 -0.27 -4.34 9.83
N LEU A 129 0.30 -3.23 10.32
CA LEU A 129 -0.45 -2.17 10.99
C LEU A 129 -1.55 -1.59 10.10
N TYR A 130 -1.23 -1.30 8.84
CA TYR A 130 -2.18 -0.65 7.92
C TYR A 130 -3.38 -1.53 7.55
N PHE A 131 -3.26 -2.85 7.60
CA PHE A 131 -4.44 -3.72 7.48
C PHE A 131 -5.36 -3.71 8.71
N LYS A 132 -4.93 -3.09 9.80
CA LYS A 132 -5.72 -2.88 11.01
C LYS A 132 -6.18 -1.43 11.18
N THR A 133 -6.04 -0.60 10.15
CA THR A 133 -6.52 0.80 10.13
C THR A 133 -7.62 0.99 9.08
N GLY A 134 -8.39 2.07 9.19
CA GLY A 134 -9.42 2.46 8.23
C GLY A 134 -8.92 3.39 7.12
N LEU A 135 -7.67 3.21 6.66
CA LEU A 135 -7.05 4.04 5.62
C LEU A 135 -7.26 3.48 4.21
N ILE A 136 -7.29 4.34 3.20
CA ILE A 136 -7.57 3.95 1.80
C ILE A 136 -6.41 3.20 1.13
N ASP A 137 -5.19 3.35 1.63
CA ASP A 137 -3.96 2.89 0.97
C ASP A 137 -3.88 1.38 0.74
N PRO A 138 -4.29 0.50 1.66
CA PRO A 138 -4.28 -0.94 1.40
C PRO A 138 -5.10 -1.35 0.18
N VAL A 139 -6.31 -0.80 0.04
CA VAL A 139 -7.20 -1.07 -1.11
C VAL A 139 -6.64 -0.48 -2.40
N PHE A 140 -6.19 0.77 -2.35
CA PHE A 140 -5.54 1.47 -3.45
C PHE A 140 -4.31 0.69 -3.98
N ASN A 141 -3.42 0.29 -3.08
CA ASN A 141 -2.22 -0.47 -3.42
C ASN A 141 -2.53 -1.82 -4.06
N PHE A 142 -3.55 -2.51 -3.57
CA PHE A 142 -4.00 -3.79 -4.10
C PHE A 142 -4.40 -3.67 -5.57
N PHE A 143 -5.23 -2.68 -5.92
CA PHE A 143 -5.69 -2.51 -7.29
C PHE A 143 -4.61 -1.98 -8.22
N ILE A 144 -3.76 -1.04 -7.81
CA ILE A 144 -2.59 -0.63 -8.62
C ILE A 144 -1.69 -1.83 -8.86
N PHE A 145 -1.40 -2.62 -7.85
CA PHE A 145 -0.54 -3.79 -8.01
C PHE A 145 -1.11 -4.79 -9.01
N LEU A 146 -2.43 -5.03 -8.99
CA LEU A 146 -3.10 -5.86 -10.00
C LEU A 146 -2.89 -5.27 -11.41
N GLY A 147 -2.99 -3.96 -11.58
CA GLY A 147 -2.71 -3.28 -12.85
C GLY A 147 -1.27 -3.48 -13.32
N ILE A 148 -0.29 -3.30 -12.43
CA ILE A 148 1.14 -3.52 -12.74
C ILE A 148 1.43 -4.98 -13.10
N LEU A 149 0.77 -5.93 -12.41
CA LEU A 149 0.87 -7.36 -12.78
C LEU A 149 0.37 -7.63 -14.20
N GLN A 150 -0.63 -6.89 -14.69
CA GLN A 150 -1.08 -7.02 -16.08
C GLN A 150 -0.05 -6.47 -17.07
N PHE A 151 0.62 -5.37 -16.77
CA PHE A 151 1.74 -4.89 -17.60
C PHE A 151 2.89 -5.91 -17.68
N TYR A 152 3.20 -6.56 -16.54
CA TYR A 152 4.18 -7.67 -16.54
C TYR A 152 3.71 -8.84 -17.41
N GLU A 153 2.44 -9.25 -17.33
CA GLU A 153 1.92 -10.34 -18.17
C GLU A 153 1.93 -9.97 -19.67
N ALA A 154 1.62 -8.72 -20.03
CA ALA A 154 1.74 -8.23 -21.38
C ALA A 154 3.20 -8.31 -21.89
N LEU A 155 4.16 -7.90 -21.07
CA LEU A 155 5.58 -7.97 -21.37
C LEU A 155 6.07 -9.43 -21.49
N ARG A 156 5.62 -10.31 -20.61
CA ARG A 156 5.95 -11.74 -20.60
C ARG A 156 5.46 -12.45 -21.86
N ASN A 157 4.26 -12.10 -22.32
CA ASN A 157 3.57 -12.74 -23.44
C ASN A 157 3.69 -11.95 -24.75
N HIS A 158 4.70 -11.10 -24.89
CA HIS A 158 4.88 -10.15 -26.00
C HIS A 158 4.85 -10.77 -27.41
N SER A 159 5.06 -12.08 -27.53
CA SER A 159 5.06 -12.78 -28.83
C SER A 159 3.66 -12.94 -29.47
N THR A 160 2.58 -12.60 -28.75
CA THR A 160 1.20 -12.75 -29.23
C THR A 160 0.41 -11.46 -29.04
N ALA A 161 0.16 -10.69 -30.12
CA ALA A 161 -0.56 -9.41 -30.09
C ALA A 161 -1.95 -9.48 -29.44
N TYR A 162 -2.65 -10.60 -29.60
CA TYR A 162 -3.99 -10.82 -29.01
C TYR A 162 -4.01 -10.76 -27.49
N ASN A 163 -2.98 -11.26 -26.83
CA ASN A 163 -2.91 -11.27 -25.38
C ASN A 163 -2.62 -9.87 -24.77
N ALA A 164 -1.94 -9.00 -25.51
CA ALA A 164 -1.62 -7.65 -25.03
C ALA A 164 -2.90 -6.82 -24.79
N ASN A 165 -3.88 -6.81 -25.71
CA ASN A 165 -5.12 -6.05 -25.57
C ASN A 165 -5.86 -6.40 -24.28
N ARG A 166 -5.99 -7.70 -23.97
CA ARG A 166 -6.64 -8.17 -22.73
C ARG A 166 -5.92 -7.66 -21.50
N HIS A 167 -4.59 -7.72 -21.49
CA HIS A 167 -3.81 -7.29 -20.33
C HIS A 167 -3.91 -5.76 -20.15
N PHE A 168 -3.88 -4.98 -21.21
CA PHE A 168 -4.05 -3.53 -21.13
C PHE A 168 -5.46 -3.15 -20.72
N LEU A 169 -6.49 -3.85 -21.19
CA LEU A 169 -7.88 -3.67 -20.74
C LEU A 169 -8.00 -3.92 -19.21
N LEU A 170 -7.47 -5.06 -18.73
CA LEU A 170 -7.52 -5.39 -17.30
C LEU A 170 -6.68 -4.41 -16.47
N ALA A 171 -5.51 -3.99 -16.95
CA ALA A 171 -4.71 -2.96 -16.30
C ALA A 171 -5.50 -1.65 -16.16
N GLY A 172 -6.21 -1.24 -17.21
CA GLY A 172 -7.06 -0.05 -17.19
C GLY A 172 -8.23 -0.16 -16.21
N ILE A 173 -8.90 -1.31 -16.17
CA ILE A 173 -9.97 -1.58 -15.20
C ILE A 173 -9.44 -1.45 -13.77
N TYR A 174 -8.32 -2.12 -13.43
CA TYR A 174 -7.76 -2.07 -12.07
C TYR A 174 -7.26 -0.67 -11.71
N THR A 175 -6.62 0.04 -12.64
CA THR A 175 -6.21 1.43 -12.40
C THR A 175 -7.43 2.36 -12.23
N GLY A 176 -8.50 2.16 -13.02
CA GLY A 176 -9.75 2.90 -12.85
C GLY A 176 -10.41 2.67 -11.48
N ILE A 177 -10.39 1.44 -10.98
CA ILE A 177 -10.84 1.12 -9.61
C ILE A 177 -9.94 1.83 -8.58
N ALA A 178 -8.63 1.86 -8.78
CA ALA A 178 -7.72 2.60 -7.90
C ALA A 178 -7.94 4.13 -7.97
N ILE A 179 -8.31 4.68 -9.13
CA ILE A 179 -8.73 6.09 -9.26
C ILE A 179 -9.97 6.36 -8.40
N LEU A 180 -10.96 5.48 -8.40
CA LEU A 180 -12.13 5.59 -7.53
C LEU A 180 -11.80 5.46 -6.03
N CYS A 181 -10.60 5.02 -5.69
CA CYS A 181 -10.12 4.91 -4.30
C CYS A 181 -9.39 6.19 -3.84
N LYS A 182 -8.41 6.68 -4.62
CA LYS A 182 -7.50 7.75 -4.18
C LYS A 182 -7.28 8.85 -5.24
N GLY A 183 -7.97 8.78 -6.38
CA GLY A 183 -7.88 9.80 -7.43
C GLY A 183 -6.79 9.53 -8.47
N PRO A 184 -6.43 10.57 -9.29
CA PRO A 184 -5.64 10.42 -10.51
C PRO A 184 -4.18 9.99 -10.28
N VAL A 185 -3.68 10.02 -9.05
CA VAL A 185 -2.34 9.51 -8.69
C VAL A 185 -2.17 8.04 -9.08
N ALA A 186 -3.27 7.26 -9.12
CA ALA A 186 -3.25 5.88 -9.61
C ALA A 186 -2.78 5.79 -11.08
N LEU A 187 -3.34 6.65 -11.93
CA LEU A 187 -2.97 6.73 -13.34
C LEU A 187 -1.51 7.18 -13.51
N LEU A 188 -1.11 8.22 -12.77
CA LEU A 188 0.26 8.73 -12.81
C LEU A 188 1.28 7.64 -12.45
N VAL A 189 1.10 6.96 -11.32
CA VAL A 189 2.00 5.87 -10.89
C VAL A 189 2.04 4.75 -11.92
N SER A 190 0.88 4.30 -12.41
CA SER A 190 0.79 3.19 -13.38
C SER A 190 1.51 3.52 -14.69
N ILE A 191 1.31 4.73 -15.22
CA ILE A 191 2.00 5.17 -16.46
C ILE A 191 3.50 5.31 -16.22
N LEU A 192 3.94 5.89 -15.11
CA LEU A 192 5.37 6.01 -14.79
C LEU A 192 6.03 4.63 -14.68
N VAL A 193 5.36 3.65 -14.05
CA VAL A 193 5.87 2.27 -13.96
C VAL A 193 5.94 1.61 -15.34
N LEU A 194 4.90 1.78 -16.18
CA LEU A 194 4.88 1.26 -17.53
C LEU A 194 6.10 1.77 -18.34
N PHE A 195 6.36 3.08 -18.31
CA PHE A 195 7.53 3.67 -18.98
C PHE A 195 8.85 3.22 -18.33
N ALA A 196 8.92 3.14 -17.00
CA ALA A 196 10.11 2.63 -16.32
C ALA A 196 10.44 1.20 -16.74
N MET A 197 9.43 0.34 -16.99
CA MET A 197 9.62 -1.01 -17.52
C MET A 197 10.20 -0.99 -18.95
N VAL A 198 9.74 -0.08 -19.82
CA VAL A 198 10.30 0.11 -21.18
C VAL A 198 11.77 0.52 -21.11
N PHE A 199 12.11 1.52 -20.27
CA PHE A 199 13.49 1.97 -20.09
C PHE A 199 14.38 0.87 -19.51
N ALA A 200 13.92 0.13 -18.51
CA ALA A 200 14.66 -0.99 -17.90
C ALA A 200 14.94 -2.12 -18.89
N LYS A 201 14.15 -2.23 -19.96
CA LYS A 201 14.31 -3.18 -21.07
C LYS A 201 15.03 -2.58 -22.28
N ARG A 202 15.83 -1.53 -22.10
CA ARG A 202 16.60 -0.87 -23.15
C ARG A 202 15.73 -0.37 -24.30
N MET A 203 14.59 0.26 -23.99
CA MET A 203 13.62 0.83 -24.93
C MET A 203 12.92 -0.21 -25.83
N VAL A 204 12.82 -1.46 -25.39
CA VAL A 204 11.98 -2.45 -26.07
C VAL A 204 10.51 -2.17 -25.77
N TRP A 205 9.78 -1.66 -26.75
CA TRP A 205 8.35 -1.43 -26.68
C TRP A 205 7.61 -2.77 -26.74
N PHE A 206 6.82 -3.07 -25.72
CA PHE A 206 6.03 -4.29 -25.64
C PHE A 206 4.52 -4.03 -25.76
N PHE A 207 4.14 -2.83 -26.19
CA PHE A 207 2.77 -2.41 -26.43
C PHE A 207 2.68 -1.42 -27.59
N THR A 208 1.49 -1.29 -28.16
CA THR A 208 1.14 -0.37 -29.24
C THR A 208 0.38 0.84 -28.71
N LEU A 209 0.20 1.89 -29.52
CA LEU A 209 -0.69 3.01 -29.20
C LEU A 209 -2.13 2.54 -29.00
N GLY A 210 -2.58 1.50 -29.73
CA GLY A 210 -3.90 0.88 -29.52
C GLY A 210 -4.04 0.26 -28.13
N ASN A 211 -2.99 -0.42 -27.63
CA ASN A 211 -3.01 -0.94 -26.25
C ASN A 211 -3.12 0.18 -25.23
N LEU A 212 -2.37 1.27 -25.41
CA LEU A 212 -2.44 2.43 -24.52
C LEU A 212 -3.83 3.08 -24.57
N PHE A 213 -4.44 3.18 -25.75
CA PHE A 213 -5.81 3.68 -25.88
C PHE A 213 -6.82 2.79 -25.14
N ILE A 214 -6.73 1.45 -25.29
CA ILE A 214 -7.57 0.49 -24.58
C ILE A 214 -7.41 0.67 -23.06
N TYR A 215 -6.18 0.83 -22.59
CA TYR A 215 -5.90 1.08 -21.16
C TYR A 215 -6.54 2.37 -20.65
N LEU A 216 -6.32 3.48 -21.35
CA LEU A 216 -6.85 4.79 -20.93
C LEU A 216 -8.37 4.84 -21.02
N PHE A 217 -8.96 4.23 -22.06
CA PHE A 217 -10.42 4.12 -22.22
C PHE A 217 -11.04 3.31 -21.09
N ALA A 218 -10.48 2.16 -20.73
CA ALA A 218 -10.94 1.35 -19.61
C ALA A 218 -10.82 2.10 -18.27
N CYS A 219 -9.70 2.81 -18.05
CA CYS A 219 -9.53 3.69 -16.90
C CYS A 219 -10.65 4.75 -16.81
N ALA A 220 -10.88 5.47 -17.90
CA ALA A 220 -11.88 6.52 -17.97
C ALA A 220 -13.30 5.97 -17.75
N LEU A 221 -13.63 4.83 -18.37
CA LEU A 221 -14.93 4.17 -18.23
C LEU A 221 -15.21 3.76 -16.78
N VAL A 222 -14.24 3.14 -16.09
CA VAL A 222 -14.42 2.71 -14.70
C VAL A 222 -14.48 3.92 -13.77
N SER A 223 -13.60 4.91 -13.92
CA SER A 223 -13.61 6.09 -13.07
C SER A 223 -14.87 6.95 -13.27
N SER A 224 -15.46 6.95 -14.48
CA SER A 224 -16.70 7.68 -14.76
C SER A 224 -17.90 7.22 -13.93
N ILE A 225 -17.86 6.03 -13.33
CA ILE A 225 -18.93 5.52 -12.44
C ILE A 225 -19.26 6.52 -11.32
N TRP A 226 -18.28 7.25 -10.83
CA TRP A 226 -18.50 8.28 -9.82
C TRP A 226 -18.30 9.69 -10.36
N PHE A 227 -17.24 9.94 -11.13
CA PHE A 227 -16.94 11.29 -11.60
C PHE A 227 -18.04 11.85 -12.50
N LEU A 228 -18.71 11.02 -13.31
CA LEU A 228 -19.78 11.50 -14.18
C LEU A 228 -21.05 11.89 -13.40
N PRO A 229 -21.66 11.05 -12.55
CA PRO A 229 -22.82 11.45 -11.74
C PRO A 229 -22.54 12.67 -10.86
N GLU A 230 -21.38 12.74 -10.20
CA GLU A 230 -21.03 13.85 -9.33
C GLU A 230 -20.86 15.17 -10.13
N THR A 231 -20.26 15.08 -11.33
CA THR A 231 -20.14 16.24 -12.23
C THR A 231 -21.51 16.69 -12.75
N LEU A 232 -22.41 15.77 -13.09
CA LEU A 232 -23.75 16.12 -13.52
C LEU A 232 -24.57 16.78 -12.40
N LYS A 233 -24.34 16.39 -11.15
CA LYS A 233 -25.02 16.94 -9.97
C LYS A 233 -24.48 18.32 -9.57
N ASN A 234 -23.15 18.48 -9.50
CA ASN A 234 -22.49 19.67 -8.95
C ASN A 234 -21.84 20.56 -10.03
N GLY A 235 -21.97 20.18 -11.29
CA GLY A 235 -21.40 20.92 -12.41
C GLY A 235 -19.86 20.79 -12.50
N PRO A 236 -19.24 21.53 -13.46
CA PRO A 236 -17.79 21.47 -13.68
C PRO A 236 -16.96 22.01 -12.51
N TYR A 237 -17.57 22.76 -11.60
CA TYR A 237 -16.92 23.27 -10.38
C TYR A 237 -16.33 22.15 -9.53
N PHE A 238 -17.05 21.03 -9.38
CA PHE A 238 -16.57 19.84 -8.69
C PHE A 238 -15.22 19.36 -9.25
N ILE A 239 -15.12 19.17 -10.58
CA ILE A 239 -13.86 18.69 -11.21
C ILE A 239 -12.71 19.67 -10.98
N ILE A 240 -13.00 20.99 -11.09
CA ILE A 240 -11.98 22.03 -10.90
C ILE A 240 -11.43 22.01 -9.47
N GLU A 241 -12.31 21.96 -8.47
CA GLU A 241 -11.88 21.92 -7.07
C GLU A 241 -11.16 20.61 -6.74
N PHE A 242 -11.65 19.47 -7.23
CA PHE A 242 -10.98 18.19 -7.06
C PHE A 242 -9.56 18.20 -7.66
N ILE A 243 -9.39 18.68 -8.90
CA ILE A 243 -8.06 18.76 -9.54
C ILE A 243 -7.17 19.77 -8.80
N ARG A 244 -7.70 20.92 -8.39
CA ARG A 244 -6.97 21.94 -7.63
C ARG A 244 -6.43 21.36 -6.32
N TYR A 245 -7.26 20.63 -5.58
CA TYR A 245 -6.84 19.95 -4.36
C TYR A 245 -5.71 18.93 -4.63
N GLN A 246 -5.90 18.06 -5.63
CA GLN A 246 -4.88 17.06 -5.99
C GLN A 246 -3.55 17.71 -6.41
N ALA A 247 -3.60 18.78 -7.19
CA ALA A 247 -2.41 19.54 -7.60
C ALA A 247 -1.74 20.24 -6.39
N GLY A 248 -2.54 20.72 -5.45
CA GLY A 248 -2.08 21.33 -4.20
C GLY A 248 -1.22 20.36 -3.36
N LEU A 249 -1.60 19.09 -3.27
CA LEU A 249 -0.82 18.07 -2.55
C LEU A 249 0.60 17.90 -3.10
N PHE A 250 0.81 18.13 -4.41
CA PHE A 250 2.14 18.06 -5.03
C PHE A 250 2.97 19.31 -4.81
N SER A 251 2.37 20.49 -4.86
CA SER A 251 3.06 21.79 -4.95
C SER A 251 3.10 22.56 -3.63
N GLN A 252 2.19 22.28 -2.72
CA GLN A 252 2.03 23.01 -1.46
C GLN A 252 2.30 22.12 -0.26
N ASN A 253 2.59 22.75 0.87
CA ASN A 253 2.67 22.08 2.16
C ASN A 253 1.28 22.08 2.80
N VAL A 254 0.52 21.01 2.58
CA VAL A 254 -0.81 20.86 3.15
C VAL A 254 -0.67 20.31 4.57
N ALA A 255 -1.36 20.90 5.53
CA ALA A 255 -1.44 20.46 6.93
C ALA A 255 -0.08 20.33 7.65
N GLY A 256 0.95 21.11 7.29
CA GLY A 256 2.22 21.09 8.02
C GLY A 256 3.14 19.88 7.77
N HIS A 257 2.78 18.98 6.85
CA HIS A 257 3.51 17.73 6.57
C HIS A 257 4.77 17.94 5.69
N GLN A 258 5.58 18.93 5.98
CA GLN A 258 6.86 19.14 5.29
C GLN A 258 7.94 18.27 5.93
N GLN A 259 8.44 17.31 5.15
CA GLN A 259 9.48 16.38 5.59
C GLN A 259 10.65 16.37 4.58
N PRO A 260 11.87 16.00 5.01
CA PRO A 260 13.04 15.95 4.14
C PRO A 260 12.89 14.92 3.01
N PHE A 261 13.67 15.07 1.94
CA PHE A 261 13.64 14.19 0.76
C PHE A 261 13.79 12.70 1.12
N TYR A 262 14.61 12.37 2.10
CA TYR A 262 14.89 10.98 2.52
C TYR A 262 13.83 10.39 3.47
N TYR A 263 12.78 11.12 3.82
CA TYR A 263 11.74 10.70 4.76
C TYR A 263 11.17 9.32 4.44
N HIS A 264 10.69 9.11 3.21
CA HIS A 264 10.12 7.82 2.82
C HIS A 264 11.13 6.67 2.83
N THR A 265 12.41 6.95 2.60
CA THR A 265 13.48 5.95 2.74
C THR A 265 13.60 5.48 4.19
N LEU A 266 13.55 6.39 5.17
CA LEU A 266 13.57 6.04 6.59
C LEU A 266 12.30 5.29 7.00
N VAL A 267 11.13 5.76 6.55
CA VAL A 267 9.84 5.09 6.81
C VAL A 267 9.87 3.63 6.32
N LEU A 268 10.38 3.39 5.12
CA LEU A 268 10.49 2.03 4.57
C LEU A 268 11.56 1.21 5.28
N LEU A 269 12.69 1.81 5.64
CA LEU A 269 13.80 1.12 6.32
C LEU A 269 13.34 0.59 7.69
N ILE A 270 12.65 1.41 8.47
CA ILE A 270 12.18 1.07 9.82
C ILE A 270 10.90 0.25 9.73
N GLY A 271 9.90 0.74 8.99
CA GLY A 271 8.58 0.14 8.93
C GLY A 271 8.51 -1.23 8.25
N CYS A 272 9.49 -1.54 7.38
CA CYS A 272 9.62 -2.85 6.75
C CYS A 272 10.82 -3.65 7.31
N PHE A 273 11.39 -3.25 8.44
CA PHE A 273 12.44 -4.04 9.11
C PHE A 273 11.88 -5.42 9.54
N PRO A 274 12.65 -6.51 9.47
CA PRO A 274 14.03 -6.65 8.97
C PRO A 274 14.15 -6.80 7.45
N VAL A 275 13.03 -6.93 6.74
CA VAL A 275 12.96 -7.23 5.32
C VAL A 275 13.62 -6.15 4.47
N SER A 276 13.52 -4.89 4.87
CA SER A 276 14.15 -3.74 4.20
C SER A 276 15.66 -3.89 4.03
N VAL A 277 16.36 -4.44 5.05
CA VAL A 277 17.80 -4.71 5.01
C VAL A 277 18.11 -5.95 4.17
N ILE A 278 17.31 -7.01 4.32
CA ILE A 278 17.49 -8.27 3.59
C ILE A 278 17.30 -8.03 2.08
N ALA A 279 16.35 -7.18 1.69
CA ALA A 279 16.04 -6.84 0.32
C ALA A 279 17.22 -6.22 -0.45
N LEU A 280 18.19 -5.59 0.23
CA LEU A 280 19.35 -4.96 -0.43
C LEU A 280 20.17 -5.95 -1.27
N ALA A 281 20.15 -7.23 -0.96
CA ALA A 281 20.86 -8.25 -1.72
C ALA A 281 20.23 -8.54 -3.10
N ALA A 282 18.91 -8.37 -3.24
CA ALA A 282 18.16 -8.68 -4.45
C ALA A 282 18.31 -7.64 -5.58
N TRP A 283 19.00 -6.50 -5.33
CA TRP A 283 19.15 -5.45 -6.36
C TRP A 283 20.06 -5.88 -7.51
N LYS A 284 20.95 -6.83 -7.30
CA LYS A 284 21.81 -7.38 -8.34
C LYS A 284 21.08 -8.46 -9.13
N LYS A 285 21.30 -8.47 -10.48
CA LYS A 285 20.82 -9.55 -11.35
C LYS A 285 21.44 -10.87 -10.88
N ASN A 286 20.63 -11.91 -10.86
CA ASN A 286 21.07 -13.25 -10.51
C ASN A 286 20.80 -14.18 -11.69
N GLU A 287 21.84 -14.90 -12.15
CA GLU A 287 21.78 -15.81 -13.29
C GLU A 287 21.09 -17.14 -12.97
N PHE A 288 20.91 -17.43 -11.68
CA PHE A 288 20.17 -18.60 -11.22
C PHE A 288 18.69 -18.57 -11.68
N TYR A 289 18.10 -17.37 -11.80
CA TYR A 289 16.71 -17.20 -12.19
C TYR A 289 16.54 -17.08 -13.70
N THR A 290 15.46 -17.66 -14.22
CA THR A 290 15.09 -17.60 -15.62
C THR A 290 14.83 -16.18 -16.09
N TYR A 291 14.77 -15.99 -17.42
CA TYR A 291 14.46 -14.68 -18.00
C TYR A 291 13.13 -14.09 -17.48
N PRO A 292 11.97 -14.81 -17.48
CA PRO A 292 10.72 -14.26 -16.94
C PRO A 292 10.80 -13.87 -15.46
N GLU A 293 11.49 -14.67 -14.64
CA GLU A 293 11.69 -14.38 -13.21
C GLU A 293 12.50 -13.09 -13.00
N ASN A 294 13.56 -12.89 -13.79
CA ASN A 294 14.35 -11.66 -13.76
C ASN A 294 13.56 -10.45 -14.30
N VAL A 295 12.65 -10.65 -15.27
CA VAL A 295 11.74 -9.60 -15.74
C VAL A 295 10.77 -9.19 -14.63
N PHE A 296 10.20 -10.15 -13.89
CA PHE A 296 9.33 -9.86 -12.76
C PHE A 296 10.08 -9.07 -11.68
N ARG A 297 11.28 -9.50 -11.31
CA ARG A 297 12.13 -8.76 -10.37
C ARG A 297 12.38 -7.33 -10.83
N THR A 298 12.70 -7.12 -12.12
CA THR A 298 12.89 -5.78 -12.70
C THR A 298 11.61 -4.95 -12.63
N THR A 299 10.45 -5.55 -12.90
CA THR A 299 9.13 -4.88 -12.74
C THR A 299 8.92 -4.42 -11.29
N MET A 300 9.25 -5.26 -10.30
CA MET A 300 9.17 -4.89 -8.89
C MET A 300 10.15 -3.75 -8.54
N GLN A 301 11.35 -3.75 -9.11
CA GLN A 301 12.31 -2.65 -8.96
C GLN A 301 11.78 -1.34 -9.57
N CYS A 302 11.19 -1.40 -10.77
CA CYS A 302 10.57 -0.24 -11.40
C CYS A 302 9.46 0.34 -10.52
N LEU A 303 8.56 -0.52 -10.01
CA LEU A 303 7.49 -0.11 -9.09
C LEU A 303 8.06 0.56 -7.83
N PHE A 304 9.05 -0.04 -7.20
CA PHE A 304 9.69 0.49 -5.99
C PHE A 304 10.28 1.89 -6.23
N TRP A 305 11.12 2.02 -7.27
CA TRP A 305 11.82 3.29 -7.52
C TRP A 305 10.88 4.40 -7.98
N VAL A 306 9.90 4.08 -8.84
CA VAL A 306 8.90 5.08 -9.28
C VAL A 306 8.15 5.65 -8.07
N VAL A 307 7.64 4.79 -7.20
CA VAL A 307 6.88 5.22 -6.03
C VAL A 307 7.77 5.99 -5.05
N LEU A 308 8.95 5.46 -4.72
CA LEU A 308 9.87 6.10 -3.79
C LEU A 308 10.30 7.48 -4.28
N ILE A 309 10.71 7.61 -5.54
CA ILE A 309 11.18 8.87 -6.10
C ILE A 309 10.02 9.87 -6.21
N LEU A 310 8.86 9.45 -6.74
CA LEU A 310 7.68 10.31 -6.89
C LEU A 310 7.31 10.96 -5.55
N PHE A 311 7.11 10.16 -4.51
CA PHE A 311 6.68 10.69 -3.21
C PHE A 311 7.81 11.35 -2.41
N SER A 312 9.08 11.09 -2.73
CA SER A 312 10.19 11.85 -2.17
C SER A 312 10.29 13.29 -2.73
N ILE A 313 9.82 13.51 -3.97
CA ILE A 313 9.81 14.84 -4.61
C ILE A 313 8.59 15.67 -4.16
N VAL A 314 7.45 15.03 -3.94
CA VAL A 314 6.22 15.70 -3.48
C VAL A 314 6.45 16.42 -2.16
N LYS A 315 5.91 17.65 -2.00
CA LYS A 315 6.14 18.48 -0.81
C LYS A 315 5.44 17.92 0.43
N THR A 316 4.18 17.55 0.32
CA THR A 316 3.43 16.90 1.40
C THR A 316 3.87 15.45 1.53
N LYS A 317 4.41 15.06 2.68
CA LYS A 317 4.92 13.71 2.95
C LYS A 317 4.25 13.10 4.17
N ILE A 318 3.49 12.03 3.93
CA ILE A 318 2.79 11.26 4.96
C ILE A 318 3.26 9.80 4.88
N VAL A 319 3.33 9.09 6.00
CA VAL A 319 3.87 7.72 6.10
C VAL A 319 3.31 6.79 5.02
N HIS A 320 2.02 6.84 4.79
CA HIS A 320 1.33 5.92 3.87
C HIS A 320 1.54 6.24 2.38
N TYR A 321 2.11 7.38 1.99
CA TYR A 321 2.37 7.68 0.57
C TYR A 321 3.36 6.71 -0.07
N SER A 322 4.31 6.17 0.70
CA SER A 322 5.24 5.15 0.22
C SER A 322 4.75 3.71 0.40
N SER A 323 3.51 3.50 0.85
CA SER A 323 2.96 2.18 1.18
C SER A 323 2.97 1.19 0.00
N LEU A 324 2.79 1.66 -1.23
CA LEU A 324 2.88 0.79 -2.41
C LEU A 324 4.28 0.17 -2.60
N CYS A 325 5.33 0.75 -1.99
CA CYS A 325 6.67 0.16 -1.96
C CYS A 325 6.76 -1.13 -1.15
N TRP A 326 5.81 -1.40 -0.23
CA TRP A 326 5.84 -2.61 0.60
C TRP A 326 5.79 -3.89 -0.22
N LEU A 327 4.99 -3.92 -1.27
CA LEU A 327 4.85 -5.08 -2.16
C LEU A 327 6.17 -5.44 -2.86
N PRO A 328 6.83 -4.53 -3.58
CA PRO A 328 8.12 -4.82 -4.20
C PRO A 328 9.24 -5.02 -3.18
N LEU A 329 9.26 -4.30 -2.06
CA LEU A 329 10.31 -4.41 -1.05
C LEU A 329 10.29 -5.78 -0.38
N THR A 330 9.11 -6.26 0.02
CA THR A 330 8.94 -7.58 0.62
C THR A 330 9.19 -8.71 -0.38
N PHE A 331 8.84 -8.52 -1.66
CA PHE A 331 9.24 -9.43 -2.74
C PHE A 331 10.77 -9.52 -2.85
N MET A 332 11.47 -8.38 -2.85
CA MET A 332 12.93 -8.35 -2.93
C MET A 332 13.57 -9.02 -1.70
N GLY A 333 12.97 -8.90 -0.53
CA GLY A 333 13.38 -9.63 0.67
C GLY A 333 13.24 -11.14 0.49
N ALA A 334 12.08 -11.59 0.02
CA ALA A 334 11.82 -13.01 -0.27
C ALA A 334 12.76 -13.58 -1.33
N TYR A 335 13.03 -12.81 -2.38
CA TYR A 335 13.98 -13.15 -3.45
C TYR A 335 15.41 -13.31 -2.88
N SER A 336 15.80 -12.43 -1.95
CA SER A 336 17.12 -12.54 -1.27
C SER A 336 17.20 -13.80 -0.41
N ILE A 337 16.17 -14.09 0.40
CA ILE A 337 16.13 -15.27 1.28
C ILE A 337 16.19 -16.55 0.44
N GLU A 338 15.39 -16.65 -0.62
CA GLU A 338 15.40 -17.82 -1.51
C GLU A 338 16.79 -17.99 -2.17
N SER A 339 17.41 -16.90 -2.62
CA SER A 339 18.75 -16.93 -3.21
C SER A 339 19.83 -17.38 -2.21
N ILE A 340 19.69 -17.02 -0.92
CA ILE A 340 20.58 -17.49 0.14
C ILE A 340 20.38 -18.98 0.38
N ASN A 341 19.15 -19.45 0.47
CA ASN A 341 18.82 -20.86 0.68
C ASN A 341 19.32 -21.75 -0.45
N GLN A 342 19.32 -21.24 -1.67
CA GLN A 342 19.86 -21.94 -2.86
C GLN A 342 21.38 -21.84 -2.96
N GLY A 343 22.05 -21.20 -2.00
CA GLY A 343 23.52 -21.05 -1.97
C GLY A 343 24.09 -20.07 -3.01
N VAL A 344 23.21 -19.37 -3.75
CA VAL A 344 23.59 -18.44 -4.81
C VAL A 344 24.13 -17.13 -4.27
N PHE A 345 23.68 -16.75 -3.07
CA PHE A 345 24.06 -15.52 -2.39
C PHE A 345 24.50 -15.79 -0.96
N ARG A 346 25.59 -15.14 -0.53
CA ARG A 346 26.05 -15.21 0.86
C ARG A 346 25.74 -13.90 1.60
N PHE A 347 25.06 -14.02 2.70
CA PHE A 347 24.76 -12.89 3.57
C PHE A 347 26.03 -12.44 4.30
N ARG A 348 26.67 -11.38 3.81
CA ARG A 348 27.96 -10.86 4.31
C ARG A 348 27.78 -10.14 5.65
N TRP A 349 28.91 -9.75 6.28
CA TRP A 349 28.92 -9.11 7.59
C TRP A 349 28.23 -7.74 7.64
N LYS A 350 28.33 -6.92 6.58
CA LYS A 350 27.70 -5.58 6.51
C LYS A 350 26.18 -5.60 6.71
N PRO A 351 25.38 -6.36 5.95
CA PRO A 351 23.95 -6.47 6.21
C PRO A 351 23.64 -7.12 7.57
N LYS A 352 24.49 -8.05 8.09
CA LYS A 352 24.30 -8.58 9.45
C LYS A 352 24.44 -7.48 10.50
N LEU A 353 25.48 -6.64 10.38
CA LEU A 353 25.70 -5.49 11.26
C LEU A 353 24.53 -4.50 11.18
N ALA A 354 24.05 -4.20 9.96
CA ALA A 354 22.90 -3.32 9.77
C ALA A 354 21.62 -3.87 10.44
N LEU A 355 21.37 -5.19 10.35
CA LEU A 355 20.25 -5.83 11.06
C LEU A 355 20.39 -5.67 12.58
N VAL A 356 21.58 -5.87 13.13
CA VAL A 356 21.81 -5.73 14.58
C VAL A 356 21.63 -4.28 15.01
N LEU A 357 22.24 -3.33 14.32
CA LEU A 357 22.17 -1.92 14.71
C LEU A 357 20.75 -1.35 14.59
N ILE A 358 20.06 -1.59 13.47
CA ILE A 358 18.70 -1.10 13.27
C ILE A 358 17.74 -1.83 14.22
N GLY A 359 17.88 -3.16 14.36
CA GLY A 359 17.08 -3.95 15.28
C GLY A 359 17.23 -3.48 16.74
N PHE A 360 18.46 -3.24 17.18
CA PHE A 360 18.72 -2.69 18.51
C PHE A 360 18.11 -1.30 18.70
N THR A 361 18.21 -0.42 17.70
CA THR A 361 17.58 0.91 17.74
C THR A 361 16.06 0.81 17.86
N ILE A 362 15.42 -0.07 17.07
CA ILE A 362 13.98 -0.30 17.14
C ILE A 362 13.58 -0.89 18.50
N ALA A 363 14.28 -1.92 18.97
CA ALA A 363 14.04 -2.54 20.27
C ALA A 363 14.16 -1.52 21.41
N THR A 364 15.22 -0.71 21.38
CA THR A 364 15.41 0.39 22.36
C THR A 364 14.24 1.37 22.31
N GLY A 365 13.79 1.77 21.12
CA GLY A 365 12.64 2.66 20.96
C GLY A 365 11.34 2.06 21.52
N LEU A 366 11.06 0.80 21.19
CA LEU A 366 9.88 0.08 21.67
C LEU A 366 9.90 -0.15 23.20
N THR A 367 11.08 -0.19 23.81
CA THR A 367 11.21 -0.27 25.28
C THR A 367 11.11 1.10 25.94
N LEU A 368 11.90 2.07 25.47
CA LEU A 368 12.00 3.38 26.12
C LEU A 368 10.74 4.23 25.94
N PHE A 369 10.07 4.15 24.79
CA PHE A 369 8.90 4.98 24.54
C PHE A 369 7.75 4.69 25.53
N PRO A 370 7.29 3.43 25.73
CA PRO A 370 6.28 3.13 26.75
C PRO A 370 6.73 3.50 28.16
N LEU A 371 8.01 3.28 28.50
CA LEU A 371 8.54 3.68 29.81
C LEU A 371 8.47 5.18 30.02
N LEU A 372 8.82 5.98 28.99
CA LEU A 372 8.70 7.44 29.06
C LEU A 372 7.22 7.86 29.21
N MET A 373 6.30 7.17 28.54
CA MET A 373 4.87 7.44 28.65
C MET A 373 4.31 7.16 30.04
N VAL A 374 4.81 6.12 30.71
CA VAL A 374 4.39 5.79 32.10
C VAL A 374 4.99 6.77 33.10
N PHE A 375 6.28 7.12 32.96
CA PHE A 375 6.99 7.88 33.99
C PHE A 375 7.09 9.39 33.71
N LYS A 376 7.11 9.84 32.45
CA LYS A 376 7.33 11.23 32.05
C LYS A 376 6.60 11.60 30.76
N PRO A 377 5.26 11.50 30.69
CA PRO A 377 4.51 11.78 29.46
C PRO A 377 4.69 13.22 28.97
N GLU A 378 4.91 14.18 29.87
CA GLU A 378 5.10 15.59 29.55
C GLU A 378 6.36 15.84 28.68
N MET A 379 7.39 15.01 28.86
CA MET A 379 8.63 15.11 28.11
C MET A 379 8.43 14.77 26.62
N VAL A 380 7.53 13.84 26.32
CA VAL A 380 7.22 13.43 24.95
C VAL A 380 6.21 14.39 24.31
N SER A 381 5.17 14.82 25.05
CA SER A 381 4.16 15.76 24.56
C SER A 381 4.77 17.11 24.16
N GLY A 382 5.82 17.55 24.87
CA GLY A 382 6.57 18.80 24.55
C GLY A 382 7.31 18.75 23.20
N LEU A 383 7.55 17.57 22.63
CA LEU A 383 8.18 17.40 21.32
C LEU A 383 7.18 17.41 20.16
N ILE A 384 5.88 17.34 20.45
CA ILE A 384 4.82 17.28 19.43
C ILE A 384 4.32 18.69 19.17
N HIS A 385 4.61 19.21 17.97
CA HIS A 385 4.22 20.56 17.56
C HIS A 385 2.81 20.66 16.96
N ASP A 386 2.30 19.55 16.43
CA ASP A 386 0.96 19.48 15.86
C ASP A 386 -0.09 19.29 16.98
N GLU A 387 -1.06 20.21 17.05
CA GLU A 387 -2.06 20.24 18.12
C GLU A 387 -2.98 19.01 18.09
N PHE A 388 -3.40 18.54 16.91
CA PHE A 388 -4.23 17.35 16.80
C PHE A 388 -3.47 16.11 17.30
N SER A 389 -2.24 15.93 16.87
CA SER A 389 -1.38 14.84 17.32
C SER A 389 -1.11 14.92 18.83
N ARG A 390 -0.92 16.14 19.37
CA ARG A 390 -0.68 16.38 20.79
C ARG A 390 -1.89 16.01 21.63
N GLN A 391 -3.10 16.41 21.22
CA GLN A 391 -4.34 16.08 21.92
C GLN A 391 -4.63 14.58 21.90
N ASN A 392 -4.45 13.91 20.75
CA ASN A 392 -4.55 12.45 20.66
C ASN A 392 -3.53 11.74 21.54
N PHE A 393 -2.32 12.27 21.62
CA PHE A 393 -1.24 11.72 22.44
C PHE A 393 -1.52 11.88 23.95
N MET A 394 -2.13 13.00 24.35
CA MET A 394 -2.50 13.28 25.74
C MET A 394 -3.80 12.60 26.17
N ALA A 395 -4.59 12.05 25.23
CA ALA A 395 -5.72 11.21 25.57
C ALA A 395 -5.23 10.02 26.41
N ASP A 396 -5.97 9.68 27.46
CA ASP A 396 -5.59 8.58 28.36
C ASP A 396 -5.56 7.24 27.59
N ALA A 397 -4.37 6.85 27.19
CA ALA A 397 -4.12 5.60 26.49
C ALA A 397 -3.84 4.43 27.43
N GLY A 398 -3.85 4.67 28.76
CA GLY A 398 -3.65 3.64 29.78
C GLY A 398 -2.30 2.94 29.71
N TRP A 399 -1.23 3.66 29.35
CA TRP A 399 0.11 3.09 29.24
C TRP A 399 0.54 2.34 30.50
N GLN A 400 1.06 1.12 30.32
CA GLN A 400 1.53 0.22 31.37
C GLN A 400 2.99 -0.20 31.13
N LEU A 401 3.66 -0.62 32.19
CA LEU A 401 5.04 -1.16 32.11
C LEU A 401 5.14 -2.37 31.16
N THR A 402 4.06 -3.13 31.05
CA THR A 402 3.96 -4.28 30.13
C THR A 402 4.06 -3.89 28.67
N ASP A 403 3.77 -2.64 28.31
CA ASP A 403 3.84 -2.16 26.92
C ASP A 403 5.30 -2.01 26.45
N ALA A 404 6.28 -2.05 27.35
CA ALA A 404 7.69 -2.09 27.01
C ALA A 404 8.19 -3.50 26.63
N ILE A 405 7.44 -4.56 26.92
CA ILE A 405 7.85 -5.96 26.66
C ILE A 405 8.20 -6.22 25.20
N PRO A 406 7.45 -5.69 24.18
CA PRO A 406 7.80 -5.91 22.78
C PRO A 406 9.20 -5.44 22.37
N GLY A 407 9.83 -4.55 23.13
CA GLY A 407 11.18 -4.06 22.88
C GLY A 407 12.30 -4.88 23.56
N LEU A 408 11.95 -5.67 24.56
CA LEU A 408 12.89 -6.53 25.28
C LEU A 408 13.14 -7.85 24.55
#